data_807340d3d682d3547b34aaaef1a5cb5f
#
_entry.id   807340d3d682d3547b34aaaef1a5cb5f
#
_cell.length_a   1.000
_cell.length_b   1.000
_cell.length_c   1.000
_cell.angle_alpha   90.00
_cell.angle_beta   90.00
_cell.angle_gamma   90.00
#
_symmetry.space_group_name_H-M   'P 1'
#
loop_
_entity.id
_entity.type
_entity.pdbx_description
1 polymer ?
#
loop_
_entity_poly.entity_id
_entity_poly.type
_entity_poly.pdbx_seq_one_letter_code
_entity_poly.pdbx_strand_id
1 'polypeptide(L)'
;MIFLQGKGRKSDKIACMMKRKAKEVYSEVKNNLREEVGHQKSSWKSVMEVLLVSSKLGVTSFGGPIAHLGYFHNEYIRRRKWMDEQSYADLVALCQFLPGPASSQVGIGIGIMRAGLWGGVAAWLGFTLPSVLALLIFAFTLQGVDSGSASWIHGLKLVAVAIVAHAVWGMGQKLAPDRTRVTIAITSTAITLLWHSAWSQVTVMILAGIAGLLFFRQTKVSDFPEFRVPISRALAIACWIVFFGLLLVLPILRESTGFSLLALFESFYRAGSLVFGGGHVVLPLLEREVIPTGWVTQEVFLTGYGATQAVPGPLFTFAAYLGALIAGGVGAIVATIAIFLPAFLLVIGALPFWNSLRRNSKIQGMLVGVNAAVVGILLAALYDQIWISTILAPMDFIVAAILFIMLEHWKLPPWLVVVTGALYGLL
;
A
#
# COMPACT_ATOMS: atom_id res chain seq x y z
N MET A 1 -43.38 10.32 -64.79
CA MET A 1 -42.10 10.49 -64.08
C MET A 1 -42.25 11.48 -62.90
N ILE A 2 -43.28 11.32 -62.03
CA ILE A 2 -43.56 12.25 -60.91
C ILE A 2 -43.90 11.55 -59.58
N PHE A 3 -43.71 10.23 -59.49
CA PHE A 3 -44.18 9.48 -58.29
C PHE A 3 -43.07 8.96 -57.34
N LEU A 4 -41.79 9.35 -57.49
CA LEU A 4 -40.70 8.86 -56.65
C LEU A 4 -40.03 9.92 -55.74
N GLN A 5 -40.41 11.20 -55.78
CA GLN A 5 -39.75 12.22 -54.95
C GLN A 5 -40.38 12.47 -53.58
N GLY A 6 -41.51 11.82 -53.23
CA GLY A 6 -42.21 12.02 -51.96
C GLY A 6 -41.77 11.14 -50.77
N LYS A 7 -41.09 9.97 -51.02
CA LYS A 7 -40.77 9.03 -49.95
C LYS A 7 -39.46 9.34 -49.20
N GLY A 8 -38.46 9.99 -49.83
CA GLY A 8 -37.18 10.35 -49.21
C GLY A 8 -37.36 11.45 -48.11
N ARG A 9 -38.15 12.48 -48.38
CA ARG A 9 -38.35 13.62 -47.43
C ARG A 9 -39.06 13.26 -46.12
N LYS A 10 -39.92 12.22 -46.09
CA LYS A 10 -40.57 11.75 -44.85
C LYS A 10 -39.65 10.90 -44.00
N SER A 11 -38.79 10.07 -44.60
CA SER A 11 -37.82 9.24 -43.92
C SER A 11 -36.72 10.10 -43.24
N ASP A 12 -36.25 11.16 -43.92
CA ASP A 12 -35.25 12.07 -43.35
C ASP A 12 -35.77 12.90 -42.18
N LYS A 13 -37.06 13.34 -42.25
CA LYS A 13 -37.72 14.02 -41.12
C LYS A 13 -37.89 13.11 -39.90
N ILE A 14 -38.21 11.84 -40.10
CA ILE A 14 -38.37 10.87 -39.00
C ILE A 14 -36.99 10.55 -38.39
N ALA A 15 -35.95 10.36 -39.18
CA ALA A 15 -34.59 10.14 -38.72
C ALA A 15 -34.01 11.34 -37.94
N CYS A 16 -34.32 12.58 -38.41
CA CYS A 16 -33.92 13.79 -37.73
C CYS A 16 -34.67 13.97 -36.38
N MET A 17 -35.97 13.64 -36.34
CA MET A 17 -36.80 13.69 -35.12
C MET A 17 -36.37 12.65 -34.10
N MET A 18 -35.99 11.42 -34.54
CA MET A 18 -35.43 10.38 -33.66
C MET A 18 -34.07 10.77 -33.07
N LYS A 19 -33.17 11.33 -33.87
CA LYS A 19 -31.90 11.89 -33.39
C LYS A 19 -32.05 13.01 -32.38
N ARG A 20 -33.06 13.88 -32.59
CA ARG A 20 -33.34 14.97 -31.66
C ARG A 20 -33.92 14.48 -30.35
N LYS A 21 -34.88 13.54 -30.37
CA LYS A 21 -35.43 12.90 -29.16
C LYS A 21 -34.38 12.09 -28.41
N ALA A 22 -33.53 11.35 -29.11
CA ALA A 22 -32.41 10.62 -28.48
C ALA A 22 -31.42 11.57 -27.77
N LYS A 23 -31.18 12.74 -28.36
CA LYS A 23 -30.28 13.76 -27.78
C LYS A 23 -30.95 14.47 -26.57
N GLU A 24 -32.26 14.67 -26.59
CA GLU A 24 -33.03 15.23 -25.45
C GLU A 24 -33.09 14.24 -24.29
N VAL A 25 -33.41 12.95 -24.55
CA VAL A 25 -33.42 11.90 -23.55
C VAL A 25 -32.00 11.69 -22.97
N TYR A 26 -30.98 11.72 -23.80
CA TYR A 26 -29.59 11.62 -23.34
C TYR A 26 -29.18 12.82 -22.46
N SER A 27 -29.64 14.04 -22.80
CA SER A 27 -29.35 15.23 -22.00
C SER A 27 -30.10 15.22 -20.65
N GLU A 28 -31.33 14.72 -20.65
CA GLU A 28 -32.17 14.61 -19.47
C GLU A 28 -31.66 13.53 -18.50
N VAL A 29 -31.29 12.37 -19.02
CA VAL A 29 -30.60 11.30 -18.25
C VAL A 29 -29.27 11.80 -17.72
N LYS A 30 -28.51 12.55 -18.51
CA LYS A 30 -27.23 13.13 -18.09
C LYS A 30 -27.39 14.21 -17.01
N ASN A 31 -28.46 15.00 -17.06
CA ASN A 31 -28.76 16.01 -16.03
C ASN A 31 -29.30 15.37 -14.75
N ASN A 32 -30.19 14.38 -14.85
CA ASN A 32 -30.66 13.61 -13.69
C ASN A 32 -29.52 12.87 -13.00
N LEU A 33 -28.62 12.23 -13.78
CA LEU A 33 -27.38 11.62 -13.24
C LEU A 33 -26.42 12.66 -12.66
N ARG A 34 -26.38 13.90 -13.17
CA ARG A 34 -25.61 15.01 -12.58
C ARG A 34 -26.21 15.50 -11.27
N GLU A 35 -27.52 15.52 -11.13
CA GLU A 35 -28.19 15.89 -9.89
C GLU A 35 -28.07 14.79 -8.83
N GLU A 36 -28.19 13.51 -9.20
CA GLU A 36 -27.96 12.39 -8.28
C GLU A 36 -26.49 12.29 -7.81
N VAL A 37 -25.53 12.52 -8.69
CA VAL A 37 -24.08 12.47 -8.36
C VAL A 37 -23.60 13.80 -7.73
N GLY A 38 -24.24 14.94 -8.06
CA GLY A 38 -23.86 16.26 -7.55
C GLY A 38 -24.33 16.58 -6.14
N HIS A 39 -25.25 15.80 -5.57
CA HIS A 39 -25.88 16.06 -4.27
C HIS A 39 -25.63 15.00 -3.20
N GLN A 40 -24.66 14.11 -3.33
CA GLN A 40 -24.16 13.41 -2.17
C GLN A 40 -23.26 14.35 -1.36
N LYS A 41 -23.86 15.44 -0.78
CA LYS A 41 -23.24 16.24 0.28
C LYS A 41 -22.71 15.23 1.30
N SER A 42 -21.40 15.25 1.55
CA SER A 42 -20.77 14.50 2.63
C SER A 42 -21.57 14.72 3.92
N SER A 43 -22.51 13.82 4.17
CA SER A 43 -23.28 13.85 5.40
C SER A 43 -22.37 13.30 6.49
N TRP A 44 -22.28 13.94 7.63
CA TRP A 44 -21.59 13.42 8.81
C TRP A 44 -22.01 11.98 9.17
N LYS A 45 -23.26 11.61 8.85
CA LYS A 45 -23.76 10.24 8.97
C LYS A 45 -22.97 9.27 8.08
N SER A 46 -22.69 9.64 6.83
CA SER A 46 -21.90 8.82 5.91
C SER A 46 -20.42 8.69 6.36
N VAL A 47 -19.84 9.77 6.90
CA VAL A 47 -18.47 9.75 7.45
C VAL A 47 -18.38 8.81 8.65
N MET A 48 -19.36 8.90 9.58
CA MET A 48 -19.43 8.04 10.75
C MET A 48 -19.68 6.56 10.37
N GLU A 49 -20.52 6.33 9.37
CA GLU A 49 -20.72 4.98 8.81
C GLU A 49 -19.41 4.40 8.29
N VAL A 50 -18.65 5.17 7.50
CA VAL A 50 -17.33 4.76 6.99
C VAL A 50 -16.39 4.46 8.15
N LEU A 51 -16.32 5.31 9.17
CA LEU A 51 -15.47 5.11 10.34
C LEU A 51 -15.79 3.80 11.04
N LEU A 52 -17.05 3.54 11.37
CA LEU A 52 -17.47 2.35 12.11
C LEU A 52 -17.18 1.05 11.31
N VAL A 53 -17.46 1.07 10.00
CA VAL A 53 -17.21 -0.08 9.15
C VAL A 53 -15.73 -0.37 9.00
N SER A 54 -14.92 0.68 8.79
CA SER A 54 -13.48 0.56 8.69
C SER A 54 -12.84 0.15 10.01
N SER A 55 -13.38 0.60 11.16
CA SER A 55 -12.93 0.14 12.49
C SER A 55 -13.18 -1.34 12.70
N LYS A 56 -14.35 -1.84 12.29
CA LYS A 56 -14.62 -3.28 12.29
C LYS A 56 -13.59 -4.03 11.47
N LEU A 57 -13.30 -3.56 10.25
CA LEU A 57 -12.28 -4.17 9.39
C LEU A 57 -10.88 -4.05 10.02
N GLY A 58 -10.55 -2.94 10.66
CA GLY A 58 -9.28 -2.75 11.37
C GLY A 58 -9.05 -3.77 12.50
N VAL A 59 -10.11 -4.26 13.14
CA VAL A 59 -10.02 -5.27 14.20
C VAL A 59 -10.05 -6.69 13.65
N THR A 60 -10.67 -6.93 12.47
CA THR A 60 -10.94 -8.28 11.98
C THR A 60 -10.08 -8.70 10.77
N SER A 61 -9.39 -7.76 10.12
CA SER A 61 -8.65 -8.07 8.89
C SER A 61 -7.21 -8.47 9.21
N PHE A 62 -6.97 -9.78 9.27
CA PHE A 62 -5.64 -10.37 9.38
C PHE A 62 -5.12 -10.83 8.00
N GLY A 63 -3.82 -11.05 7.86
CA GLY A 63 -3.23 -11.72 6.71
C GLY A 63 -2.66 -10.82 5.62
N GLY A 64 -2.46 -9.54 5.93
CA GLY A 64 -1.74 -8.60 5.07
C GLY A 64 -2.54 -8.06 3.87
N PRO A 65 -1.89 -7.31 2.94
CA PRO A 65 -2.58 -6.51 1.94
C PRO A 65 -3.53 -7.28 1.03
N ILE A 66 -3.19 -8.50 0.62
CA ILE A 66 -4.02 -9.31 -0.29
C ILE A 66 -5.30 -9.76 0.42
N ALA A 67 -5.18 -10.22 1.68
CA ALA A 67 -6.33 -10.61 2.47
C ALA A 67 -7.25 -9.41 2.75
N HIS A 68 -6.66 -8.23 3.05
CA HIS A 68 -7.42 -6.99 3.25
C HIS A 68 -8.30 -6.64 2.06
N LEU A 69 -7.79 -6.78 0.83
CA LEU A 69 -8.59 -6.55 -0.36
C LEU A 69 -9.80 -7.50 -0.44
N GLY A 70 -9.63 -8.76 -0.03
CA GLY A 70 -10.74 -9.72 0.06
C GLY A 70 -11.80 -9.31 1.10
N TYR A 71 -11.37 -8.86 2.30
CA TYR A 71 -12.29 -8.34 3.32
C TYR A 71 -13.02 -7.07 2.84
N PHE A 72 -12.31 -6.14 2.18
CA PHE A 72 -12.89 -4.91 1.63
C PHE A 72 -13.91 -5.21 0.55
N HIS A 73 -13.59 -6.12 -0.38
CA HIS A 73 -14.51 -6.57 -1.41
C HIS A 73 -15.80 -7.13 -0.78
N ASN A 74 -15.67 -8.02 0.19
CA ASN A 74 -16.83 -8.62 0.85
C ASN A 74 -17.69 -7.59 1.60
N GLU A 75 -17.07 -6.71 2.41
CA GLU A 75 -17.82 -5.75 3.24
C GLU A 75 -18.34 -4.56 2.42
N TYR A 76 -17.50 -3.91 1.60
CA TYR A 76 -17.88 -2.68 0.90
C TYR A 76 -18.65 -2.93 -0.38
N ILE A 77 -18.31 -4.00 -1.14
CA ILE A 77 -18.90 -4.25 -2.45
C ILE A 77 -20.08 -5.20 -2.33
N ARG A 78 -19.89 -6.42 -1.82
CA ARG A 78 -20.95 -7.42 -1.75
C ARG A 78 -22.03 -7.08 -0.72
N ARG A 79 -21.64 -6.75 0.50
CA ARG A 79 -22.58 -6.53 1.60
C ARG A 79 -23.22 -5.15 1.59
N ARG A 80 -22.42 -4.08 1.40
CA ARG A 80 -22.89 -2.70 1.50
C ARG A 80 -23.19 -2.04 0.17
N LYS A 81 -22.68 -2.59 -0.92
CA LYS A 81 -22.88 -2.07 -2.28
C LYS A 81 -22.50 -0.59 -2.43
N TRP A 82 -21.39 -0.19 -1.77
CA TRP A 82 -20.90 1.20 -1.85
C TRP A 82 -20.26 1.53 -3.19
N MET A 83 -19.84 0.50 -3.93
CA MET A 83 -19.18 0.61 -5.23
C MET A 83 -19.50 -0.65 -6.04
N ASP A 84 -19.51 -0.57 -7.36
CA ASP A 84 -19.63 -1.73 -8.23
C ASP A 84 -18.31 -2.48 -8.36
N GLU A 85 -18.38 -3.74 -8.82
CA GLU A 85 -17.24 -4.66 -8.97
C GLU A 85 -16.14 -4.09 -9.86
N GLN A 86 -16.50 -3.44 -10.98
CA GLN A 86 -15.55 -2.90 -11.93
C GLN A 86 -14.79 -1.70 -11.36
N SER A 87 -15.51 -0.77 -10.73
CA SER A 87 -14.92 0.38 -10.05
C SER A 87 -13.99 -0.04 -8.91
N TYR A 88 -14.34 -1.11 -8.19
CA TYR A 88 -13.46 -1.67 -7.16
C TYR A 88 -12.18 -2.26 -7.77
N ALA A 89 -12.29 -3.04 -8.84
CA ALA A 89 -11.13 -3.61 -9.52
C ALA A 89 -10.21 -2.51 -10.07
N ASP A 90 -10.77 -1.44 -10.64
CA ASP A 90 -10.04 -0.28 -11.13
C ASP A 90 -9.30 0.46 -9.99
N LEU A 91 -9.95 0.65 -8.84
CA LEU A 91 -9.35 1.28 -7.66
C LEU A 91 -8.21 0.43 -7.09
N VAL A 92 -8.41 -0.89 -6.99
CA VAL A 92 -7.37 -1.83 -6.56
C VAL A 92 -6.17 -1.77 -7.51
N ALA A 93 -6.41 -1.78 -8.83
CA ALA A 93 -5.35 -1.69 -9.83
C ALA A 93 -4.57 -0.37 -9.70
N LEU A 94 -5.25 0.77 -9.51
CA LEU A 94 -4.60 2.05 -9.23
C LEU A 94 -3.70 1.98 -7.98
N CYS A 95 -4.24 1.49 -6.86
CA CYS A 95 -3.51 1.47 -5.60
C CYS A 95 -2.33 0.46 -5.61
N GLN A 96 -2.41 -0.61 -6.40
CA GLN A 96 -1.27 -1.51 -6.63
C GLN A 96 -0.20 -0.90 -7.55
N PHE A 97 -0.58 0.07 -8.35
CA PHE A 97 0.31 0.81 -9.23
C PHE A 97 1.07 1.91 -8.48
N LEU A 98 0.45 2.55 -7.50
CA LEU A 98 1.05 3.64 -6.71
C LEU A 98 2.01 3.08 -5.64
N PRO A 99 3.06 3.83 -5.27
CA PRO A 99 3.83 3.49 -4.07
C PRO A 99 2.99 3.69 -2.81
N GLY A 100 3.27 2.89 -1.79
CA GLY A 100 2.62 2.99 -0.48
C GLY A 100 1.81 1.76 -0.08
N PRO A 101 1.06 1.83 1.03
CA PRO A 101 0.24 0.75 1.56
C PRO A 101 -1.04 0.54 0.73
N ALA A 102 -0.96 -0.29 -0.33
CA ALA A 102 -2.04 -0.48 -1.29
C ALA A 102 -3.41 -0.76 -0.65
N SER A 103 -3.50 -1.58 0.40
CA SER A 103 -4.77 -1.85 1.10
C SER A 103 -5.33 -0.59 1.77
N SER A 104 -4.48 0.19 2.46
CA SER A 104 -4.91 1.46 3.06
C SER A 104 -5.33 2.47 1.98
N GLN A 105 -4.60 2.53 0.86
CA GLN A 105 -4.94 3.37 -0.28
C GLN A 105 -6.32 3.01 -0.86
N VAL A 106 -6.64 1.71 -1.00
CA VAL A 106 -7.97 1.25 -1.44
C VAL A 106 -9.04 1.67 -0.43
N GLY A 107 -8.80 1.47 0.87
CA GLY A 107 -9.72 1.91 1.93
C GLY A 107 -9.97 3.43 1.89
N ILE A 108 -8.90 4.23 1.77
CA ILE A 108 -8.97 5.70 1.59
C ILE A 108 -9.80 6.04 0.34
N GLY A 109 -9.51 5.40 -0.79
CA GLY A 109 -10.23 5.63 -2.05
C GLY A 109 -11.73 5.34 -1.94
N ILE A 110 -12.11 4.20 -1.33
CA ILE A 110 -13.52 3.85 -1.07
C ILE A 110 -14.17 4.88 -0.15
N GLY A 111 -13.47 5.29 0.92
CA GLY A 111 -13.94 6.33 1.84
C GLY A 111 -14.20 7.66 1.12
N ILE A 112 -13.27 8.07 0.24
CA ILE A 112 -13.42 9.29 -0.58
C ILE A 112 -14.63 9.17 -1.52
N MET A 113 -14.81 8.05 -2.17
CA MET A 113 -15.96 7.83 -3.06
C MET A 113 -17.28 7.84 -2.30
N ARG A 114 -17.32 7.35 -1.06
CA ARG A 114 -18.53 7.26 -0.22
C ARG A 114 -18.89 8.57 0.47
N ALA A 115 -17.92 9.29 1.02
CA ALA A 115 -18.17 10.45 1.90
C ALA A 115 -17.17 11.61 1.71
N GLY A 116 -16.55 11.72 0.51
CA GLY A 116 -15.58 12.77 0.21
C GLY A 116 -14.27 12.62 0.99
N LEU A 117 -13.46 13.67 1.04
CA LEU A 117 -12.13 13.63 1.70
C LEU A 117 -12.21 13.18 3.17
N TRP A 118 -13.22 13.63 3.92
CA TRP A 118 -13.45 13.21 5.31
C TRP A 118 -13.78 11.73 5.42
N GLY A 119 -14.44 11.16 4.40
CA GLY A 119 -14.65 9.72 4.29
C GLY A 119 -13.34 8.95 4.13
N GLY A 120 -12.40 9.48 3.35
CA GLY A 120 -11.05 8.91 3.23
C GLY A 120 -10.29 8.91 4.56
N VAL A 121 -10.34 10.03 5.30
CA VAL A 121 -9.73 10.14 6.63
C VAL A 121 -10.39 9.16 7.62
N ALA A 122 -11.71 9.08 7.61
CA ALA A 122 -12.47 8.17 8.48
C ALA A 122 -12.16 6.69 8.18
N ALA A 123 -12.03 6.33 6.89
CA ALA A 123 -11.66 4.98 6.48
C ALA A 123 -10.25 4.60 6.98
N TRP A 124 -9.30 5.51 6.81
CA TRP A 124 -7.93 5.32 7.27
C TRP A 124 -7.85 5.22 8.81
N LEU A 125 -8.45 6.16 9.53
CA LEU A 125 -8.46 6.15 10.99
C LEU A 125 -9.08 4.86 11.53
N GLY A 126 -10.27 4.49 11.04
CA GLY A 126 -10.94 3.27 11.48
C GLY A 126 -10.11 2.02 11.24
N PHE A 127 -9.51 1.88 10.06
CA PHE A 127 -8.73 0.71 9.70
C PHE A 127 -7.36 0.64 10.41
N THR A 128 -6.77 1.79 10.75
CA THR A 128 -5.39 1.90 11.25
C THR A 128 -5.32 2.00 12.78
N LEU A 129 -6.26 2.71 13.42
CA LEU A 129 -6.19 3.02 14.84
C LEU A 129 -6.17 1.80 15.77
N PRO A 130 -6.95 0.72 15.53
CA PRO A 130 -6.88 -0.48 16.37
C PRO A 130 -5.47 -1.07 16.44
N SER A 131 -4.79 -1.17 15.31
CA SER A 131 -3.43 -1.70 15.21
C SER A 131 -2.41 -0.77 15.88
N VAL A 132 -2.56 0.54 15.68
CA VAL A 132 -1.69 1.55 16.31
C VAL A 132 -1.77 1.42 17.82
N LEU A 133 -2.97 1.30 18.39
CA LEU A 133 -3.16 1.14 19.84
C LEU A 133 -2.54 -0.15 20.36
N ALA A 134 -2.75 -1.27 19.67
CA ALA A 134 -2.16 -2.55 20.04
C ALA A 134 -0.62 -2.50 20.04
N LEU A 135 -0.03 -1.91 18.99
CA LEU A 135 1.43 -1.78 18.88
C LEU A 135 2.02 -0.76 19.82
N LEU A 136 1.29 0.30 20.19
CA LEU A 136 1.68 1.21 21.27
C LEU A 136 1.76 0.50 22.62
N ILE A 137 0.74 -0.27 22.98
CA ILE A 137 0.74 -1.08 24.20
C ILE A 137 1.94 -2.02 24.19
N PHE A 138 2.18 -2.72 23.07
CA PHE A 138 3.33 -3.61 22.92
C PHE A 138 4.66 -2.86 23.07
N ALA A 139 4.83 -1.69 22.46
CA ALA A 139 6.04 -0.89 22.58
C ALA A 139 6.35 -0.48 24.02
N PHE A 140 5.34 -0.03 24.76
CA PHE A 140 5.53 0.38 26.16
C PHE A 140 5.75 -0.80 27.11
N THR A 141 5.13 -1.95 26.84
CA THR A 141 5.41 -3.16 27.63
C THR A 141 6.82 -3.67 27.38
N LEU A 142 7.31 -3.58 26.14
CA LEU A 142 8.67 -4.02 25.79
C LEU A 142 9.76 -3.15 26.45
N GLN A 143 9.52 -1.85 26.61
CA GLN A 143 10.46 -0.94 27.30
C GLN A 143 10.70 -1.32 28.77
N GLY A 144 9.76 -2.04 29.41
CA GLY A 144 9.86 -2.53 30.79
C GLY A 144 10.50 -3.92 30.92
N VAL A 145 10.79 -4.59 29.80
CA VAL A 145 11.37 -5.95 29.78
C VAL A 145 12.84 -5.86 29.41
N ASP A 146 13.68 -6.51 30.23
CA ASP A 146 15.10 -6.63 29.91
C ASP A 146 15.26 -7.52 28.66
N SER A 147 15.51 -6.90 27.50
CA SER A 147 15.54 -7.59 26.20
C SER A 147 16.59 -8.69 26.10
N GLY A 148 17.63 -8.63 26.93
CA GLY A 148 18.67 -9.68 26.98
C GLY A 148 18.24 -11.00 27.64
N SER A 149 17.12 -11.02 28.37
CA SER A 149 16.62 -12.21 29.11
C SER A 149 15.33 -12.81 28.57
N ALA A 150 14.70 -12.18 27.60
CA ALA A 150 13.39 -12.60 27.10
C ALA A 150 13.51 -13.57 25.91
N SER A 151 13.61 -14.86 26.15
CA SER A 151 13.76 -15.92 25.13
C SER A 151 12.66 -15.88 24.05
N TRP A 152 11.42 -15.44 24.39
CA TRP A 152 10.34 -15.29 23.42
C TRP A 152 10.64 -14.26 22.29
N ILE A 153 11.55 -13.32 22.54
CA ILE A 153 12.00 -12.34 21.53
C ILE A 153 12.72 -13.07 20.39
N HIS A 154 13.54 -14.07 20.69
CA HIS A 154 14.18 -14.88 19.66
C HIS A 154 13.14 -15.62 18.79
N GLY A 155 12.09 -16.16 19.43
CA GLY A 155 10.97 -16.75 18.70
C GLY A 155 10.30 -15.78 17.73
N LEU A 156 10.09 -14.51 18.10
CA LEU A 156 9.53 -13.49 17.20
C LEU A 156 10.48 -13.13 16.04
N LYS A 157 11.78 -13.17 16.25
CA LYS A 157 12.75 -12.98 15.16
C LYS A 157 12.68 -14.13 14.15
N LEU A 158 12.52 -15.38 14.59
CA LEU A 158 12.31 -16.54 13.71
C LEU A 158 10.99 -16.43 12.91
N VAL A 159 9.94 -15.91 13.52
CA VAL A 159 8.69 -15.55 12.81
C VAL A 159 8.95 -14.52 11.72
N ALA A 160 9.75 -13.49 11.98
CA ALA A 160 10.09 -12.49 10.97
C ALA A 160 10.81 -13.12 9.76
N VAL A 161 11.77 -14.05 9.99
CA VAL A 161 12.40 -14.82 8.92
C VAL A 161 11.37 -15.55 8.06
N ALA A 162 10.47 -16.32 8.69
CA ALA A 162 9.46 -17.11 7.99
C ALA A 162 8.50 -16.23 7.16
N ILE A 163 8.04 -15.11 7.74
CA ILE A 163 7.10 -14.20 7.08
C ILE A 163 7.75 -13.47 5.91
N VAL A 164 8.98 -12.98 6.07
CA VAL A 164 9.66 -12.28 4.96
C VAL A 164 10.04 -13.28 3.86
N ALA A 165 10.48 -14.49 4.20
CA ALA A 165 10.71 -15.55 3.21
C ALA A 165 9.42 -15.89 2.44
N HIS A 166 8.29 -16.02 3.13
CA HIS A 166 6.97 -16.22 2.50
C HIS A 166 6.58 -15.04 1.59
N ALA A 167 6.85 -13.81 2.01
CA ALA A 167 6.60 -12.62 1.19
C ALA A 167 7.49 -12.60 -0.08
N VAL A 168 8.79 -12.88 0.04
CA VAL A 168 9.72 -13.02 -1.11
C VAL A 168 9.22 -14.08 -2.07
N TRP A 169 8.83 -15.24 -1.57
CA TRP A 169 8.30 -16.35 -2.37
C TRP A 169 7.05 -15.95 -3.14
N GLY A 170 6.03 -15.44 -2.45
CA GLY A 170 4.76 -15.04 -3.05
C GLY A 170 4.87 -13.86 -4.02
N MET A 171 5.73 -12.88 -3.70
CA MET A 171 6.01 -11.75 -4.61
C MET A 171 6.83 -12.21 -5.81
N GLY A 172 7.82 -13.08 -5.63
CA GLY A 172 8.63 -13.64 -6.70
C GLY A 172 7.76 -14.31 -7.76
N GLN A 173 6.82 -15.16 -7.36
CA GLN A 173 5.88 -15.83 -8.28
C GLN A 173 5.01 -14.84 -9.07
N LYS A 174 4.60 -13.71 -8.48
CA LYS A 174 3.67 -12.76 -9.09
C LYS A 174 4.37 -11.65 -9.89
N LEU A 175 5.46 -11.11 -9.34
CA LEU A 175 6.11 -9.91 -9.86
C LEU A 175 7.36 -10.23 -10.70
N ALA A 176 7.93 -11.42 -10.54
CA ALA A 176 9.06 -11.91 -11.32
C ALA A 176 8.82 -13.31 -11.90
N PRO A 177 7.76 -13.52 -12.73
CA PRO A 177 7.38 -14.84 -13.24
C PRO A 177 8.22 -15.29 -14.45
N ASP A 178 8.95 -14.40 -15.10
CA ASP A 178 9.74 -14.68 -16.31
C ASP A 178 11.23 -14.40 -16.13
N ARG A 179 12.04 -14.87 -17.06
CA ARG A 179 13.53 -14.75 -17.02
C ARG A 179 14.00 -13.31 -16.89
N THR A 180 13.38 -12.38 -17.62
CA THR A 180 13.80 -10.97 -17.62
C THR A 180 13.54 -10.32 -16.26
N ARG A 181 12.37 -10.55 -15.67
CA ARG A 181 12.02 -10.00 -14.34
C ARG A 181 12.85 -10.65 -13.23
N VAL A 182 13.09 -11.97 -13.30
CA VAL A 182 14.00 -12.66 -12.38
C VAL A 182 15.41 -12.08 -12.49
N THR A 183 15.91 -11.80 -13.69
CA THR A 183 17.23 -11.16 -13.87
C THR A 183 17.27 -9.78 -13.21
N ILE A 184 16.23 -8.96 -13.40
CA ILE A 184 16.13 -7.66 -12.72
C ILE A 184 16.12 -7.84 -11.20
N ALA A 185 15.35 -8.79 -10.67
CA ALA A 185 15.29 -9.05 -9.24
C ALA A 185 16.66 -9.46 -8.68
N ILE A 186 17.34 -10.43 -9.28
CA ILE A 186 18.65 -10.91 -8.83
C ILE A 186 19.74 -9.82 -8.96
N THR A 187 19.72 -9.06 -10.04
CA THR A 187 20.63 -7.91 -10.21
C THR A 187 20.39 -6.85 -9.12
N SER A 188 19.12 -6.58 -8.82
CA SER A 188 18.73 -5.68 -7.73
C SER A 188 19.19 -6.18 -6.37
N THR A 189 19.08 -7.48 -6.12
CA THR A 189 19.61 -8.13 -4.90
C THR A 189 21.12 -7.89 -4.80
N ALA A 190 21.87 -8.21 -5.86
CA ALA A 190 23.32 -8.06 -5.89
C ALA A 190 23.76 -6.60 -5.64
N ILE A 191 23.16 -5.64 -6.32
CA ILE A 191 23.48 -4.21 -6.10
C ILE A 191 23.15 -3.78 -4.67
N THR A 192 22.02 -4.23 -4.13
CA THR A 192 21.59 -3.87 -2.76
C THR A 192 22.52 -4.45 -1.70
N LEU A 193 23.04 -5.68 -1.89
CA LEU A 193 23.99 -6.33 -0.98
C LEU A 193 25.40 -5.76 -1.10
N LEU A 194 25.85 -5.38 -2.28
CA LEU A 194 27.20 -4.87 -2.51
C LEU A 194 27.33 -3.36 -2.22
N TRP A 195 26.24 -2.62 -2.28
CA TRP A 195 26.25 -1.18 -2.06
C TRP A 195 25.39 -0.80 -0.85
N HIS A 196 26.02 -0.77 0.34
CA HIS A 196 25.38 -0.46 1.62
C HIS A 196 25.15 1.04 1.81
N SER A 197 24.24 1.62 1.04
CA SER A 197 23.86 3.04 1.13
C SER A 197 22.33 3.20 1.09
N ALA A 198 21.79 4.20 1.77
CA ALA A 198 20.38 4.57 1.67
C ALA A 198 19.95 4.88 0.22
N TRP A 199 20.88 5.37 -0.60
CA TRP A 199 20.64 5.69 -2.01
C TRP A 199 20.59 4.46 -2.92
N SER A 200 21.14 3.31 -2.49
CA SER A 200 21.19 2.11 -3.35
C SER A 200 19.79 1.63 -3.77
N GLN A 201 18.82 1.63 -2.86
CA GLN A 201 17.46 1.20 -3.16
C GLN A 201 16.77 2.13 -4.17
N VAL A 202 16.92 3.45 -3.99
CA VAL A 202 16.36 4.45 -4.92
C VAL A 202 16.98 4.29 -6.30
N THR A 203 18.31 4.15 -6.37
CA THR A 203 19.03 3.95 -7.64
C THR A 203 18.60 2.66 -8.33
N VAL A 204 18.51 1.55 -7.58
CA VAL A 204 18.02 0.26 -8.10
C VAL A 204 16.61 0.39 -8.68
N MET A 205 15.69 1.08 -7.98
CA MET A 205 14.33 1.30 -8.47
C MET A 205 14.30 2.15 -9.75
N ILE A 206 15.14 3.19 -9.84
CA ILE A 206 15.26 4.04 -11.04
C ILE A 206 15.80 3.20 -12.23
N LEU A 207 16.90 2.47 -12.03
CA LEU A 207 17.49 1.63 -13.06
C LEU A 207 16.53 0.54 -13.55
N ALA A 208 15.84 -0.11 -12.63
CA ALA A 208 14.83 -1.12 -12.96
C ALA A 208 13.60 -0.52 -13.65
N GLY A 209 13.21 0.70 -13.29
CA GLY A 209 12.18 1.45 -14.00
C GLY A 209 12.58 1.76 -15.46
N ILE A 210 13.82 2.19 -15.68
CA ILE A 210 14.37 2.40 -17.04
C ILE A 210 14.42 1.07 -17.80
N ALA A 211 14.93 0.00 -17.21
CA ALA A 211 14.91 -1.34 -17.81
C ALA A 211 13.49 -1.78 -18.17
N GLY A 212 12.53 -1.51 -17.27
CA GLY A 212 11.11 -1.78 -17.51
C GLY A 212 10.54 -1.04 -18.72
N LEU A 213 10.91 0.24 -18.90
CA LEU A 213 10.55 1.04 -20.08
C LEU A 213 11.10 0.45 -21.38
N LEU A 214 12.29 -0.16 -21.35
CA LEU A 214 12.96 -0.72 -22.51
C LEU A 214 12.44 -2.11 -22.88
N PHE A 215 12.26 -2.98 -21.90
CA PHE A 215 11.95 -4.41 -22.11
C PHE A 215 10.46 -4.74 -22.08
N PHE A 216 9.62 -3.97 -21.36
CA PHE A 216 8.21 -4.29 -21.17
C PHE A 216 7.29 -3.25 -21.85
N ARG A 217 7.26 -3.24 -23.18
CA ARG A 217 6.26 -2.47 -23.94
C ARG A 217 4.99 -3.31 -24.10
N GLN A 218 3.97 -3.02 -23.33
CA GLN A 218 2.66 -3.65 -23.53
C GLN A 218 1.96 -3.02 -24.74
N THR A 219 1.52 -3.89 -25.68
CA THR A 219 0.90 -3.48 -26.95
C THR A 219 -0.64 -3.47 -26.90
N LYS A 220 -1.27 -3.96 -25.86
CA LYS A 220 -2.73 -4.04 -25.77
C LYS A 220 -3.27 -3.11 -24.69
N VAL A 221 -3.88 -2.04 -25.12
CA VAL A 221 -4.73 -1.17 -24.30
C VAL A 221 -6.15 -1.76 -24.36
N SER A 222 -6.63 -2.32 -23.26
CA SER A 222 -8.03 -2.73 -23.16
C SER A 222 -8.93 -1.49 -23.06
N ASP A 223 -10.05 -1.47 -23.76
CA ASP A 223 -11.08 -0.46 -23.58
C ASP A 223 -11.79 -0.70 -22.23
N PHE A 224 -11.47 0.15 -21.26
CA PHE A 224 -12.12 0.14 -19.95
C PHE A 224 -13.11 1.30 -19.85
N PRO A 225 -14.28 1.12 -19.21
CA PRO A 225 -15.20 2.21 -18.94
C PRO A 225 -14.53 3.33 -18.13
N GLU A 226 -14.97 4.56 -18.31
CA GLU A 226 -14.40 5.70 -17.60
C GLU A 226 -14.70 5.63 -16.09
N PHE A 227 -13.66 5.63 -15.29
CA PHE A 227 -13.75 5.73 -13.84
C PHE A 227 -13.95 7.19 -13.43
N ARG A 228 -15.13 7.53 -12.90
CA ARG A 228 -15.47 8.88 -12.47
C ARG A 228 -15.18 9.08 -11.00
N VAL A 229 -14.50 10.16 -10.65
CA VAL A 229 -14.05 10.46 -9.30
C VAL A 229 -14.49 11.84 -8.85
N PRO A 230 -14.98 12.02 -7.61
CA PRO A 230 -15.42 13.31 -7.08
C PRO A 230 -14.25 14.19 -6.59
N ILE A 231 -13.12 14.20 -7.32
CA ILE A 231 -11.93 15.00 -6.99
C ILE A 231 -11.61 15.95 -8.13
N SER A 232 -11.38 17.22 -7.81
CA SER A 232 -10.99 18.21 -8.81
C SER A 232 -9.54 18.01 -9.25
N ARG A 233 -9.25 18.30 -10.53
CA ARG A 233 -7.88 18.23 -11.07
C ARG A 233 -6.92 19.18 -10.35
N ALA A 234 -7.41 20.35 -9.90
CA ALA A 234 -6.59 21.31 -9.17
C ALA A 234 -6.11 20.73 -7.82
N LEU A 235 -7.00 20.09 -7.06
CA LEU A 235 -6.64 19.42 -5.82
C LEU A 235 -5.66 18.27 -6.06
N ALA A 236 -5.86 17.49 -7.12
CA ALA A 236 -4.95 16.41 -7.48
C ALA A 236 -3.53 16.91 -7.80
N ILE A 237 -3.42 18.00 -8.57
CA ILE A 237 -2.12 18.64 -8.87
C ILE A 237 -1.48 19.19 -7.58
N ALA A 238 -2.26 19.82 -6.71
CA ALA A 238 -1.77 20.30 -5.42
C ALA A 238 -1.20 19.14 -4.56
N CYS A 239 -1.87 17.98 -4.53
CA CYS A 239 -1.37 16.79 -3.84
C CYS A 239 -0.03 16.30 -4.42
N TRP A 240 0.15 16.31 -5.74
CA TRP A 240 1.44 15.98 -6.37
C TRP A 240 2.53 16.98 -6.00
N ILE A 241 2.23 18.29 -6.02
CA ILE A 241 3.18 19.34 -5.63
C ILE A 241 3.59 19.16 -4.16
N VAL A 242 2.65 18.90 -3.26
CA VAL A 242 2.94 18.65 -1.85
C VAL A 242 3.75 17.37 -1.67
N PHE A 243 3.41 16.28 -2.38
CA PHE A 243 4.13 15.03 -2.31
C PHE A 243 5.62 15.18 -2.68
N PHE A 244 5.91 15.73 -3.86
CA PHE A 244 7.29 15.95 -4.29
C PHE A 244 7.97 17.08 -3.51
N GLY A 245 7.22 18.12 -3.15
CA GLY A 245 7.74 19.22 -2.33
C GLY A 245 8.24 18.73 -0.98
N LEU A 246 7.48 17.90 -0.28
CA LEU A 246 7.92 17.29 0.99
C LEU A 246 9.13 16.38 0.80
N LEU A 247 9.18 15.56 -0.27
CA LEU A 247 10.35 14.71 -0.55
C LEU A 247 11.65 15.50 -0.76
N LEU A 248 11.57 16.72 -1.29
CA LEU A 248 12.72 17.56 -1.57
C LEU A 248 13.07 18.49 -0.39
N VAL A 249 12.06 19.04 0.27
CA VAL A 249 12.25 20.06 1.31
C VAL A 249 12.58 19.44 2.67
N LEU A 250 11.96 18.31 3.04
CA LEU A 250 12.19 17.71 4.36
C LEU A 250 13.65 17.30 4.63
N PRO A 251 14.40 16.69 3.70
CA PRO A 251 15.82 16.38 3.92
C PRO A 251 16.65 17.65 4.20
N ILE A 252 16.39 18.74 3.46
CA ILE A 252 17.11 20.02 3.63
C ILE A 252 16.78 20.63 5.01
N LEU A 253 15.52 20.59 5.42
CA LEU A 253 15.11 21.09 6.72
C LEU A 253 15.68 20.25 7.86
N ARG A 254 15.81 18.95 7.70
CA ARG A 254 16.42 18.04 8.68
C ARG A 254 17.87 18.43 8.96
N GLU A 255 18.66 18.65 7.90
CA GLU A 255 20.07 19.05 8.03
C GLU A 255 20.22 20.44 8.68
N SER A 256 19.31 21.38 8.39
CA SER A 256 19.42 22.76 8.86
C SER A 256 18.92 22.98 10.29
N THR A 257 17.96 22.17 10.78
CA THR A 257 17.30 22.47 12.06
C THR A 257 17.75 21.57 13.22
N GLY A 258 18.28 20.37 12.94
CA GLY A 258 18.64 19.38 13.96
C GLY A 258 17.48 18.90 14.84
N PHE A 259 16.21 19.19 14.46
CA PHE A 259 15.03 18.89 15.25
C PHE A 259 14.64 17.41 15.13
N SER A 260 14.70 16.67 16.23
CA SER A 260 14.55 15.20 16.24
C SER A 260 13.21 14.70 15.69
N LEU A 261 12.09 15.38 15.98
CA LEU A 261 10.77 15.01 15.45
C LEU A 261 10.64 15.28 13.95
N LEU A 262 11.34 16.29 13.42
CA LEU A 262 11.39 16.55 11.99
C LEU A 262 12.20 15.46 11.27
N ALA A 263 13.31 15.03 11.85
CA ALA A 263 14.10 13.92 11.33
C ALA A 263 13.27 12.62 11.31
N LEU A 264 12.51 12.36 12.38
CA LEU A 264 11.58 11.23 12.45
C LEU A 264 10.52 11.33 11.34
N PHE A 265 9.86 12.48 11.19
CA PHE A 265 8.86 12.71 10.16
C PHE A 265 9.44 12.49 8.76
N GLU A 266 10.60 13.05 8.46
CA GLU A 266 11.28 12.92 7.16
C GLU A 266 11.57 11.46 6.83
N SER A 267 12.23 10.72 7.72
CA SER A 267 12.59 9.32 7.51
C SER A 267 11.36 8.44 7.23
N PHE A 268 10.29 8.60 8.01
CA PHE A 268 9.06 7.83 7.82
C PHE A 268 8.25 8.26 6.60
N TYR A 269 8.23 9.55 6.27
CA TYR A 269 7.61 10.05 5.05
C TYR A 269 8.32 9.50 3.80
N ARG A 270 9.65 9.53 3.79
CA ARG A 270 10.46 8.98 2.70
C ARG A 270 10.26 7.47 2.56
N ALA A 271 10.31 6.72 3.65
CA ALA A 271 10.02 5.29 3.62
C ALA A 271 8.62 5.01 3.05
N GLY A 272 7.58 5.70 3.52
CA GLY A 272 6.21 5.55 3.02
C GLY A 272 6.03 5.92 1.54
N SER A 273 6.85 6.86 1.04
CA SER A 273 6.82 7.32 -0.36
C SER A 273 7.48 6.34 -1.35
N LEU A 274 8.39 5.49 -0.89
CA LEU A 274 9.23 4.63 -1.74
C LEU A 274 8.82 3.15 -1.70
N VAL A 275 7.79 2.78 -0.95
CA VAL A 275 7.31 1.39 -0.91
C VAL A 275 6.55 1.05 -2.18
N PHE A 276 7.07 0.14 -2.98
CA PHE A 276 6.40 -0.46 -4.13
C PHE A 276 6.19 -1.96 -3.90
N GLY A 277 5.22 -2.57 -4.55
CA GLY A 277 5.05 -4.02 -4.62
C GLY A 277 4.45 -4.71 -3.41
N GLY A 278 4.27 -4.05 -2.26
CA GLY A 278 3.59 -4.66 -1.10
C GLY A 278 4.05 -4.14 0.26
N GLY A 279 3.26 -4.45 1.30
CA GLY A 279 3.48 -3.96 2.66
C GLY A 279 4.80 -4.40 3.32
N HIS A 280 5.33 -5.56 2.95
CA HIS A 280 6.57 -6.09 3.53
C HIS A 280 7.82 -5.33 3.10
N VAL A 281 7.76 -4.61 1.98
CA VAL A 281 8.88 -3.78 1.46
C VAL A 281 9.17 -2.58 2.34
N VAL A 282 8.25 -2.18 3.20
CA VAL A 282 8.49 -1.14 4.20
C VAL A 282 9.60 -1.52 5.19
N LEU A 283 9.78 -2.84 5.44
CA LEU A 283 10.80 -3.35 6.37
C LEU A 283 12.21 -2.85 6.01
N PRO A 284 12.80 -3.20 4.84
CA PRO A 284 14.17 -2.77 4.51
C PRO A 284 14.30 -1.26 4.37
N LEU A 285 13.23 -0.55 4.04
CA LEU A 285 13.26 0.91 3.97
C LEU A 285 13.36 1.53 5.38
N LEU A 286 12.50 1.10 6.32
CA LEU A 286 12.54 1.61 7.69
C LEU A 286 13.81 1.19 8.42
N GLU A 287 14.28 -0.04 8.21
CA GLU A 287 15.50 -0.54 8.84
C GLU A 287 16.71 0.35 8.52
N ARG A 288 16.88 0.72 7.25
CA ARG A 288 17.96 1.63 6.82
C ARG A 288 17.82 3.05 7.36
N GLU A 289 16.64 3.45 7.79
CA GLU A 289 16.39 4.75 8.40
C GLU A 289 16.66 4.75 9.91
N VAL A 290 16.28 3.68 10.62
CA VAL A 290 16.24 3.72 12.10
C VAL A 290 17.42 3.01 12.76
N ILE A 291 18.04 1.99 12.13
CA ILE A 291 19.16 1.25 12.73
C ILE A 291 20.49 2.01 12.62
N PRO A 292 20.93 2.50 11.45
CA PRO A 292 22.18 3.24 11.34
C PRO A 292 22.20 4.54 12.14
N THR A 293 21.04 5.13 12.42
CA THR A 293 20.91 6.31 13.27
C THR A 293 21.04 6.00 14.76
N GLY A 294 21.04 4.73 15.14
CA GLY A 294 21.04 4.30 16.54
C GLY A 294 19.72 4.53 17.27
N TRP A 295 18.64 4.87 16.56
CA TRP A 295 17.33 5.09 17.19
C TRP A 295 16.74 3.81 17.76
N VAL A 296 16.95 2.68 17.09
CA VAL A 296 16.45 1.37 17.48
C VAL A 296 17.51 0.31 17.16
N THR A 297 17.70 -0.66 18.05
CA THR A 297 18.58 -1.80 17.76
C THR A 297 17.91 -2.79 16.80
N GLN A 298 18.70 -3.54 16.06
CA GLN A 298 18.20 -4.55 15.12
C GLN A 298 17.28 -5.58 15.80
N GLU A 299 17.63 -5.97 17.01
CA GLU A 299 16.84 -6.92 17.79
C GLU A 299 15.44 -6.41 18.09
N VAL A 300 15.34 -5.19 18.62
CA VAL A 300 14.07 -4.52 18.95
C VAL A 300 13.27 -4.27 17.66
N PHE A 301 13.92 -3.91 16.57
CA PHE A 301 13.30 -3.73 15.27
C PHE A 301 12.62 -5.03 14.76
N LEU A 302 13.37 -6.16 14.74
CA LEU A 302 12.84 -7.45 14.27
C LEU A 302 11.74 -8.00 15.20
N THR A 303 11.89 -7.82 16.51
CA THR A 303 10.86 -8.16 17.50
C THR A 303 9.54 -7.46 17.21
N GLY A 304 9.58 -6.15 17.03
CA GLY A 304 8.40 -5.36 16.71
C GLY A 304 7.80 -5.70 15.35
N TYR A 305 8.64 -6.00 14.36
CA TYR A 305 8.14 -6.45 13.05
C TYR A 305 7.39 -7.78 13.18
N GLY A 306 7.97 -8.76 13.91
CA GLY A 306 7.30 -10.04 14.20
C GLY A 306 5.95 -9.82 14.91
N ALA A 307 5.94 -8.99 15.95
CA ALA A 307 4.71 -8.67 16.70
C ALA A 307 3.64 -7.99 15.81
N THR A 308 4.03 -7.12 14.87
CA THR A 308 3.12 -6.45 13.94
C THR A 308 2.33 -7.45 13.09
N GLN A 309 2.87 -8.64 12.82
CA GLN A 309 2.18 -9.68 12.06
C GLN A 309 1.06 -10.37 12.84
N ALA A 310 1.06 -10.27 14.16
CA ALA A 310 0.00 -10.77 15.02
C ALA A 310 -1.20 -9.80 15.12
N VAL A 311 -1.01 -8.55 14.74
CA VAL A 311 -2.02 -7.50 14.86
C VAL A 311 -2.83 -7.40 13.57
N PRO A 312 -4.18 -7.30 13.62
CA PRO A 312 -4.98 -7.04 12.43
C PRO A 312 -4.75 -5.61 11.93
N GLY A 313 -4.95 -5.37 10.63
CA GLY A 313 -4.81 -4.04 10.04
C GLY A 313 -3.52 -3.85 9.24
N PRO A 314 -3.19 -2.61 8.81
CA PRO A 314 -2.12 -2.38 7.86
C PRO A 314 -0.73 -2.55 8.48
N LEU A 315 0.18 -3.26 7.80
CA LEU A 315 1.57 -3.47 8.25
C LEU A 315 2.34 -2.16 8.52
N PHE A 316 1.96 -1.09 7.87
CA PHE A 316 2.56 0.24 8.06
C PHE A 316 2.35 0.82 9.46
N THR A 317 1.46 0.24 10.27
CA THR A 317 1.31 0.58 11.69
C THR A 317 2.55 0.21 12.53
N PHE A 318 3.47 -0.59 11.98
CA PHE A 318 4.81 -0.79 12.52
C PHE A 318 5.55 0.55 12.78
N ALA A 319 5.23 1.59 12.00
CA ALA A 319 5.72 2.94 12.24
C ALA A 319 5.31 3.50 13.60
N ALA A 320 4.11 3.17 14.10
CA ALA A 320 3.66 3.61 15.42
C ALA A 320 4.52 2.98 16.54
N TYR A 321 4.85 1.69 16.40
CA TYR A 321 5.75 1.00 17.33
C TYR A 321 7.14 1.65 17.37
N LEU A 322 7.76 1.83 16.20
CA LEU A 322 9.07 2.46 16.11
C LEU A 322 9.05 3.90 16.64
N GLY A 323 8.06 4.69 16.24
CA GLY A 323 7.88 6.06 16.72
C GLY A 323 7.72 6.14 18.23
N ALA A 324 7.00 5.16 18.84
CA ALA A 324 6.83 5.07 20.30
C ALA A 324 8.15 4.81 21.02
N LEU A 325 9.00 3.95 20.47
CA LEU A 325 10.32 3.67 21.03
C LEU A 325 11.27 4.87 20.91
N ILE A 326 11.19 5.63 19.81
CA ILE A 326 12.10 6.74 19.50
C ILE A 326 11.74 8.00 20.29
N ALA A 327 10.45 8.37 20.34
CA ALA A 327 9.99 9.62 20.92
C ALA A 327 8.66 9.50 21.69
N GLY A 328 8.39 8.33 22.26
CA GLY A 328 7.18 8.09 23.06
C GLY A 328 5.89 8.22 22.24
N GLY A 329 4.78 8.54 22.91
CA GLY A 329 3.48 8.67 22.27
C GLY A 329 3.42 9.71 21.15
N VAL A 330 4.14 10.82 21.28
CA VAL A 330 4.26 11.84 20.24
C VAL A 330 4.98 11.29 19.03
N GLY A 331 6.08 10.56 19.23
CA GLY A 331 6.81 9.89 18.16
C GLY A 331 5.92 8.89 17.39
N ALA A 332 5.07 8.12 18.07
CA ALA A 332 4.14 7.21 17.45
C ALA A 332 3.15 7.92 16.52
N ILE A 333 2.58 9.05 16.97
CA ILE A 333 1.66 9.85 16.15
C ILE A 333 2.37 10.42 14.93
N VAL A 334 3.54 11.03 15.14
CA VAL A 334 4.33 11.65 14.06
C VAL A 334 4.74 10.61 13.01
N ALA A 335 5.29 9.47 13.45
CA ALA A 335 5.71 8.39 12.54
C ALA A 335 4.52 7.80 11.77
N THR A 336 3.37 7.59 12.44
CA THR A 336 2.16 7.08 11.79
C THR A 336 1.64 8.05 10.74
N ILE A 337 1.53 9.33 11.05
CA ILE A 337 1.09 10.34 10.08
C ILE A 337 2.08 10.41 8.91
N ALA A 338 3.38 10.47 9.20
CA ALA A 338 4.42 10.60 8.19
C ALA A 338 4.40 9.45 7.17
N ILE A 339 4.28 8.21 7.63
CA ILE A 339 4.35 7.04 6.72
C ILE A 339 3.08 6.85 5.88
N PHE A 340 1.92 7.31 6.36
CA PHE A 340 0.66 7.20 5.63
C PHE A 340 0.32 8.44 4.78
N LEU A 341 0.91 9.59 5.06
CA LEU A 341 0.65 10.83 4.31
C LEU A 341 0.92 10.69 2.80
N PRO A 342 2.01 10.03 2.35
CA PRO A 342 2.22 9.74 0.94
C PRO A 342 1.04 9.01 0.29
N ALA A 343 0.45 8.03 0.98
CA ALA A 343 -0.68 7.26 0.48
C ALA A 343 -1.90 8.16 0.18
N PHE A 344 -2.21 9.10 1.06
CA PHE A 344 -3.27 10.08 0.83
C PHE A 344 -2.98 10.96 -0.37
N LEU A 345 -1.80 11.56 -0.42
CA LEU A 345 -1.40 12.49 -1.48
C LEU A 345 -1.41 11.79 -2.83
N LEU A 346 -0.90 10.57 -2.91
CA LEU A 346 -0.84 9.79 -4.13
C LEU A 346 -2.21 9.32 -4.62
N VAL A 347 -3.07 8.81 -3.74
CA VAL A 347 -4.43 8.39 -4.12
C VAL A 347 -5.24 9.58 -4.61
N ILE A 348 -5.27 10.69 -3.85
CA ILE A 348 -5.99 11.89 -4.24
C ILE A 348 -5.41 12.47 -5.54
N GLY A 349 -4.09 12.49 -5.67
CA GLY A 349 -3.39 13.00 -6.84
C GLY A 349 -3.57 12.16 -8.10
N ALA A 350 -3.66 10.84 -7.96
CA ALA A 350 -3.70 9.93 -9.12
C ALA A 350 -5.12 9.61 -9.61
N LEU A 351 -6.11 9.59 -8.72
CA LEU A 351 -7.48 9.22 -9.03
C LEU A 351 -8.06 9.94 -10.27
N PRO A 352 -7.97 11.28 -10.44
CA PRO A 352 -8.52 11.96 -11.62
C PRO A 352 -7.75 11.66 -12.92
N PHE A 353 -6.51 11.19 -12.83
CA PHE A 353 -5.65 10.88 -13.98
C PHE A 353 -5.58 9.39 -14.29
N TRP A 354 -6.25 8.53 -13.50
CA TRP A 354 -6.16 7.08 -13.64
C TRP A 354 -6.49 6.59 -15.05
N ASN A 355 -7.54 7.13 -15.68
CA ASN A 355 -7.91 6.76 -17.04
C ASN A 355 -6.78 7.01 -18.07
N SER A 356 -5.96 8.03 -17.85
CA SER A 356 -4.80 8.33 -18.71
C SER A 356 -3.58 7.47 -18.35
N LEU A 357 -3.34 7.25 -17.07
CA LEU A 357 -2.20 6.47 -16.56
C LEU A 357 -2.29 5.00 -17.01
N ARG A 358 -3.44 4.36 -16.84
CA ARG A 358 -3.65 2.95 -17.19
C ARG A 358 -3.53 2.65 -18.69
N ARG A 359 -3.71 3.69 -19.55
CA ARG A 359 -3.55 3.58 -21.02
C ARG A 359 -2.13 3.79 -21.50
N ASN A 360 -1.22 4.23 -20.62
CA ASN A 360 0.16 4.53 -21.02
C ASN A 360 1.06 3.30 -20.84
N SER A 361 1.38 2.62 -21.96
CA SER A 361 2.20 1.41 -21.98
C SER A 361 3.62 1.61 -21.41
N LYS A 362 4.18 2.84 -21.54
CA LYS A 362 5.51 3.17 -21.01
C LYS A 362 5.49 3.15 -19.47
N ILE A 363 4.48 3.75 -18.87
CA ILE A 363 4.33 3.79 -17.40
C ILE A 363 4.10 2.39 -16.85
N GLN A 364 3.28 1.57 -17.52
CA GLN A 364 3.09 0.17 -17.14
C GLN A 364 4.39 -0.63 -17.21
N GLY A 365 5.17 -0.47 -18.29
CA GLY A 365 6.47 -1.13 -18.43
C GLY A 365 7.44 -0.74 -17.32
N MET A 366 7.54 0.56 -17.01
CA MET A 366 8.38 1.07 -15.91
C MET A 366 8.04 0.39 -14.58
N LEU A 367 6.77 0.27 -14.26
CA LEU A 367 6.34 -0.34 -12.99
C LEU A 367 6.59 -1.85 -12.92
N VAL A 368 6.46 -2.55 -14.05
CA VAL A 368 6.85 -3.96 -14.12
C VAL A 368 8.32 -4.13 -13.72
N GLY A 369 9.20 -3.25 -14.20
CA GLY A 369 10.61 -3.25 -13.82
C GLY A 369 10.82 -2.94 -12.33
N VAL A 370 10.20 -1.88 -11.84
CA VAL A 370 10.27 -1.48 -10.41
C VAL A 370 9.77 -2.60 -9.51
N ASN A 371 8.63 -3.21 -9.81
CA ASN A 371 8.07 -4.31 -9.03
C ASN A 371 8.98 -5.55 -9.00
N ALA A 372 9.66 -5.85 -10.10
CA ALA A 372 10.66 -6.92 -10.12
C ALA A 372 11.88 -6.58 -9.24
N ALA A 373 12.37 -5.34 -9.27
CA ALA A 373 13.46 -4.88 -8.41
C ALA A 373 13.12 -4.96 -6.93
N VAL A 374 11.89 -4.65 -6.56
CA VAL A 374 11.40 -4.71 -5.17
C VAL A 374 11.50 -6.13 -4.60
N VAL A 375 11.24 -7.17 -5.41
CA VAL A 375 11.45 -8.56 -4.99
C VAL A 375 12.93 -8.78 -4.63
N GLY A 376 13.84 -8.22 -5.44
CA GLY A 376 15.28 -8.32 -5.19
C GLY A 376 15.73 -7.56 -3.94
N ILE A 377 15.19 -6.37 -3.70
CA ILE A 377 15.47 -5.58 -2.49
C ILE A 377 15.00 -6.34 -1.24
N LEU A 378 13.82 -6.95 -1.29
CA LEU A 378 13.29 -7.73 -0.17
C LEU A 378 14.08 -9.02 0.05
N LEU A 379 14.56 -9.67 -1.01
CA LEU A 379 15.45 -10.84 -0.91
C LEU A 379 16.81 -10.46 -0.29
N ALA A 380 17.36 -9.30 -0.65
CA ALA A 380 18.59 -8.80 -0.04
C ALA A 380 18.40 -8.54 1.47
N ALA A 381 17.29 -7.92 1.86
CA ALA A 381 16.96 -7.69 3.26
C ALA A 381 16.74 -9.00 4.04
N LEU A 382 16.06 -9.98 3.42
CA LEU A 382 15.91 -11.31 4.04
C LEU A 382 17.26 -11.93 4.37
N TYR A 383 18.24 -11.86 3.47
CA TYR A 383 19.55 -12.46 3.67
C TYR A 383 20.39 -11.67 4.68
N ASP A 384 20.66 -10.41 4.39
CA ASP A 384 21.65 -9.59 5.08
C ASP A 384 21.18 -9.16 6.49
N GLN A 385 19.95 -8.74 6.58
CA GLN A 385 19.43 -8.08 7.78
C GLN A 385 18.72 -9.04 8.74
N ILE A 386 17.97 -10.01 8.17
CA ILE A 386 17.09 -10.87 8.98
C ILE A 386 17.71 -12.22 9.22
N TRP A 387 18.16 -12.91 8.15
CA TRP A 387 18.68 -14.26 8.23
C TRP A 387 19.96 -14.33 9.05
N ILE A 388 20.97 -13.56 8.67
CA ILE A 388 22.29 -13.57 9.33
C ILE A 388 22.20 -13.24 10.83
N SER A 389 21.30 -12.33 11.21
CA SER A 389 21.11 -11.91 12.60
C SER A 389 20.25 -12.85 13.44
N THR A 390 19.54 -13.79 12.82
CA THR A 390 18.51 -14.58 13.51
C THR A 390 18.79 -16.08 13.48
N ILE A 391 19.29 -16.62 12.36
CA ILE A 391 19.58 -18.05 12.21
C ILE A 391 21.02 -18.30 12.65
N LEU A 392 21.18 -18.61 13.92
CA LEU A 392 22.49 -18.83 14.56
C LEU A 392 22.80 -20.31 14.77
N ALA A 393 21.76 -21.16 14.82
CA ALA A 393 21.86 -22.58 15.04
C ALA A 393 21.00 -23.40 14.06
N PRO A 394 21.32 -24.67 13.81
CA PRO A 394 20.46 -25.52 12.97
C PRO A 394 19.00 -25.59 13.43
N MET A 395 18.76 -25.49 14.73
CA MET A 395 17.41 -25.53 15.31
C MET A 395 16.61 -24.28 14.91
N ASP A 396 17.25 -23.11 14.85
CA ASP A 396 16.61 -21.87 14.38
C ASP A 396 16.10 -22.02 12.94
N PHE A 397 16.92 -22.63 12.08
CA PHE A 397 16.53 -22.93 10.71
C PHE A 397 15.32 -23.87 10.63
N ILE A 398 15.35 -24.97 11.42
CA ILE A 398 14.23 -25.94 11.46
C ILE A 398 12.93 -25.24 11.88
N VAL A 399 12.98 -24.45 12.93
CA VAL A 399 11.79 -23.70 13.41
C VAL A 399 11.31 -22.69 12.39
N ALA A 400 12.21 -21.88 11.82
CA ALA A 400 11.85 -20.94 10.77
C ALA A 400 11.23 -21.65 9.54
N ALA A 401 11.75 -22.82 9.16
CA ALA A 401 11.18 -23.63 8.07
C ALA A 401 9.78 -24.18 8.42
N ILE A 402 9.55 -24.63 9.65
CA ILE A 402 8.22 -25.07 10.11
C ILE A 402 7.25 -23.89 10.05
N LEU A 403 7.61 -22.73 10.59
CA LEU A 403 6.79 -21.52 10.55
C LEU A 403 6.47 -21.07 9.11
N PHE A 404 7.44 -21.20 8.19
CA PHE A 404 7.23 -20.95 6.76
C PHE A 404 6.22 -21.94 6.15
N ILE A 405 6.32 -23.25 6.45
CA ILE A 405 5.37 -24.26 5.98
C ILE A 405 3.96 -23.99 6.52
N MET A 406 3.85 -23.57 7.77
CA MET A 406 2.56 -23.16 8.35
C MET A 406 1.88 -22.04 7.54
N LEU A 407 2.66 -21.09 7.02
CA LEU A 407 2.11 -20.00 6.18
C LEU A 407 1.82 -20.47 4.75
N GLU A 408 2.79 -21.14 4.10
CA GLU A 408 2.73 -21.42 2.66
C GLU A 408 1.86 -22.64 2.34
N HIS A 409 2.02 -23.74 3.08
CA HIS A 409 1.32 -25.00 2.79
C HIS A 409 0.06 -25.20 3.63
N TRP A 410 0.14 -24.96 4.93
CA TRP A 410 -1.02 -25.11 5.80
C TRP A 410 -1.96 -23.90 5.78
N LYS A 411 -1.54 -22.80 5.15
CA LYS A 411 -2.32 -21.55 5.01
C LYS A 411 -2.87 -21.03 6.35
N LEU A 412 -2.13 -21.24 7.43
CA LEU A 412 -2.51 -20.76 8.75
C LEU A 412 -2.41 -19.23 8.82
N PRO A 413 -3.27 -18.58 9.60
CA PRO A 413 -3.23 -17.13 9.72
C PRO A 413 -1.92 -16.67 10.41
N PRO A 414 -1.32 -15.55 10.00
CA PRO A 414 -0.04 -15.09 10.52
C PRO A 414 0.01 -14.95 12.05
N TRP A 415 -1.07 -14.52 12.70
CA TRP A 415 -1.11 -14.39 14.16
C TRP A 415 -0.85 -15.72 14.89
N LEU A 416 -1.31 -16.85 14.33
CA LEU A 416 -1.08 -18.18 14.91
C LEU A 416 0.39 -18.58 14.78
N VAL A 417 1.03 -18.23 13.66
CA VAL A 417 2.47 -18.43 13.45
C VAL A 417 3.28 -17.60 14.45
N VAL A 418 2.85 -16.36 14.73
CA VAL A 418 3.49 -15.50 15.74
C VAL A 418 3.38 -16.12 17.13
N VAL A 419 2.20 -16.60 17.52
CA VAL A 419 1.99 -17.26 18.82
C VAL A 419 2.88 -18.52 18.92
N THR A 420 2.92 -19.33 17.85
CA THR A 420 3.76 -20.55 17.83
C THR A 420 5.26 -20.22 17.98
N GLY A 421 5.76 -19.20 17.27
CA GLY A 421 7.15 -18.78 17.37
C GLY A 421 7.48 -18.19 18.75
N ALA A 422 6.60 -17.37 19.31
CA ALA A 422 6.79 -16.83 20.65
C ALA A 422 6.81 -17.93 21.73
N LEU A 423 5.94 -18.94 21.64
CA LEU A 423 5.91 -20.09 22.55
C LEU A 423 7.18 -20.94 22.41
N TYR A 424 7.68 -21.15 21.18
CA TYR A 424 8.98 -21.85 21.01
C TYR A 424 10.10 -21.10 21.71
N GLY A 425 10.13 -19.77 21.63
CA GLY A 425 11.16 -18.99 22.30
C GLY A 425 11.12 -19.07 23.84
N LEU A 426 10.01 -19.54 24.44
CA LEU A 426 9.89 -19.76 25.90
C LEU A 426 10.41 -21.15 26.35
N LEU A 427 10.59 -22.08 25.40
CA LEU A 427 11.12 -23.43 25.64
C LEU A 427 12.64 -23.42 25.63
#